data_172bdf09170a0f697885f1af41f41a35
#
_entry.id   172bdf09170a0f697885f1af41f41a35
#
_cell.length_a   1.000
_cell.length_b   1.000
_cell.length_c   1.000
_cell.angle_alpha   90.00
_cell.angle_beta   90.00
_cell.angle_gamma   90.00
#
_symmetry.space_group_name_H-M   'P 1'
#
loop_
_entity.id
_entity.type
_entity.pdbx_description
1 polymer ?
#
loop_
_entity_poly.entity_id
_entity_poly.type
_entity_poly.pdbx_seq_one_letter_code
_entity_poly.pdbx_strand_id
1 'polypeptide(L)'
;TREAKPQEAVVLGRWAASPGQPASFRVFVRNGKTSAPVPEARVGARLVAPDGNTVWEGESTSDTHGIAQVQPDLAEDLPEGDYTLRVKARSNAGRSVVSRKLTVERSFRVMVSSDKPLYQPGQTIHIRTLSLFTSDLRPVDGKSVTIEVQDAKGNKVFKKVTHTSRFGIASA
;
A
#
# COMPACT_ATOMS: atom_id res chain seq x y z
N THR A 1 -8.74 36.49 -2.97
CA THR A 1 -8.76 36.15 -1.52
C THR A 1 -9.56 34.85 -1.41
N ARG A 2 -8.90 33.74 -1.04
CA ARG A 2 -9.55 32.43 -0.90
C ARG A 2 -10.33 32.46 0.41
N GLU A 3 -11.64 32.49 0.32
CA GLU A 3 -12.53 32.50 1.48
C GLU A 3 -12.24 31.26 2.34
N ALA A 4 -11.91 31.47 3.62
CA ALA A 4 -11.56 30.37 4.52
C ALA A 4 -12.80 29.49 4.73
N LYS A 5 -12.70 28.21 4.38
CA LYS A 5 -13.78 27.25 4.62
C LYS A 5 -14.07 27.16 6.13
N PRO A 6 -15.33 27.10 6.54
CA PRO A 6 -15.69 27.06 7.96
C PRO A 6 -15.12 25.81 8.68
N GLN A 7 -14.95 24.71 7.96
CA GLN A 7 -14.36 23.46 8.45
C GLN A 7 -13.42 22.89 7.40
N GLU A 8 -12.28 22.33 7.83
CA GLU A 8 -11.33 21.58 7.01
C GLU A 8 -11.16 20.18 7.56
N ALA A 9 -10.96 19.22 6.66
CA ALA A 9 -10.50 17.89 6.99
C ALA A 9 -9.17 17.63 6.28
N VAL A 10 -8.22 17.03 7.00
CA VAL A 10 -6.92 16.61 6.48
C VAL A 10 -6.80 15.11 6.71
N VAL A 11 -6.48 14.36 5.66
CA VAL A 11 -6.33 12.91 5.74
C VAL A 11 -4.85 12.57 5.67
N LEU A 12 -4.37 11.86 6.69
CA LEU A 12 -3.00 11.37 6.82
C LEU A 12 -2.98 9.85 6.84
N GLY A 13 -2.02 9.26 6.14
CA GLY A 13 -1.84 7.81 6.07
C GLY A 13 -0.87 7.43 4.97
N ARG A 14 -0.68 6.13 4.79
CA ARG A 14 0.07 5.60 3.66
C ARG A 14 -0.86 5.51 2.45
N TRP A 15 -0.40 6.06 1.32
CA TRP A 15 -1.19 6.12 0.08
C TRP A 15 -0.86 4.97 -0.89
N ALA A 16 -0.22 3.94 -0.36
CA ALA A 16 -0.03 2.64 -1.00
C ALA A 16 -0.45 1.55 -0.02
N ALA A 17 -1.21 0.58 -0.48
CA ALA A 17 -1.72 -0.53 0.32
C ALA A 17 -1.68 -1.83 -0.48
N SER A 18 -1.74 -2.97 0.22
CA SER A 18 -1.79 -4.28 -0.42
C SER A 18 -3.16 -4.93 -0.20
N PRO A 19 -3.70 -5.65 -1.18
CA PRO A 19 -4.89 -6.47 -1.00
C PRO A 19 -4.75 -7.43 0.18
N GLY A 20 -5.84 -7.69 0.89
CA GLY A 20 -5.87 -8.56 2.07
C GLY A 20 -5.32 -7.92 3.35
N GLN A 21 -4.95 -6.63 3.31
CA GLN A 21 -4.45 -5.90 4.47
C GLN A 21 -5.30 -4.66 4.75
N PRO A 22 -5.56 -4.32 6.03
CA PRO A 22 -6.25 -3.07 6.35
C PRO A 22 -5.34 -1.88 6.03
N ALA A 23 -5.89 -0.90 5.35
CA ALA A 23 -5.27 0.42 5.25
C ALA A 23 -5.70 1.26 6.45
N SER A 24 -4.84 2.15 6.94
CA SER A 24 -5.14 2.98 8.11
C SER A 24 -4.90 4.45 7.81
N PHE A 25 -5.92 5.26 8.08
CA PHE A 25 -5.88 6.71 7.89
C PHE A 25 -6.35 7.42 9.15
N ARG A 26 -5.75 8.58 9.42
CA ARG A 26 -6.20 9.53 10.42
C ARG A 26 -6.79 10.74 9.71
N VAL A 27 -7.99 11.12 10.11
CA VAL A 27 -8.68 12.29 9.58
C VAL A 27 -8.71 13.36 10.67
N PHE A 28 -8.00 14.46 10.44
CA PHE A 28 -8.05 15.63 11.30
C PHE A 28 -9.18 16.56 10.85
N VAL A 29 -10.10 16.82 11.72
CA VAL A 29 -11.18 17.80 11.49
C VAL A 29 -10.89 19.02 12.34
N ARG A 30 -10.76 20.18 11.68
CA ARG A 30 -10.45 21.44 12.34
C ARG A 30 -11.33 22.58 11.83
N ASN A 31 -11.48 23.61 12.64
CA ASN A 31 -12.08 24.85 12.21
C ASN A 31 -11.16 25.56 11.20
N GLY A 32 -11.69 25.91 10.04
CA GLY A 32 -10.91 26.48 8.96
C GLY A 32 -10.41 27.92 9.19
N LYS A 33 -10.95 28.61 10.19
CA LYS A 33 -10.53 29.98 10.55
C LYS A 33 -9.56 30.00 11.73
N THR A 34 -9.84 29.21 12.77
CA THR A 34 -9.07 29.23 14.03
C THR A 34 -8.06 28.08 14.13
N SER A 35 -8.14 27.12 13.23
CA SER A 35 -7.37 25.85 13.26
C SER A 35 -7.63 24.98 14.51
N ALA A 36 -8.60 25.36 15.35
CA ALA A 36 -8.97 24.57 16.52
C ALA A 36 -9.53 23.21 16.12
N PRO A 37 -9.25 22.14 16.90
CA PRO A 37 -9.82 20.82 16.64
C PRO A 37 -11.34 20.86 16.75
N VAL A 38 -12.03 20.07 15.93
CA VAL A 38 -13.49 19.92 15.96
C VAL A 38 -13.80 18.51 16.48
N PRO A 39 -14.18 18.36 17.75
CA PRO A 39 -14.61 17.08 18.31
C PRO A 39 -16.00 16.69 17.80
N GLU A 40 -16.33 15.40 17.93
CA GLU A 40 -17.64 14.81 17.60
C GLU A 40 -18.10 15.05 16.15
N ALA A 41 -17.16 15.35 15.26
CA ALA A 41 -17.47 15.41 13.85
C ALA A 41 -17.71 14.00 13.29
N ARG A 42 -18.83 13.81 12.60
CA ARG A 42 -19.10 12.55 11.88
C ARG A 42 -18.23 12.50 10.62
N VAL A 43 -17.46 11.44 10.51
CA VAL A 43 -16.55 11.19 9.38
C VAL A 43 -17.01 9.94 8.65
N GLY A 44 -17.58 10.10 7.46
CA GLY A 44 -17.89 9.00 6.54
C GLY A 44 -16.77 8.87 5.51
N ALA A 45 -16.35 7.65 5.22
CA ALA A 45 -15.33 7.38 4.23
C ALA A 45 -15.78 6.28 3.27
N ARG A 46 -15.40 6.41 1.99
CA ARG A 46 -15.64 5.43 0.94
C ARG A 46 -14.38 5.22 0.13
N LEU A 47 -14.09 3.96 -0.16
CA LEU A 47 -13.05 3.60 -1.12
C LEU A 47 -13.73 3.24 -2.44
N VAL A 48 -13.39 3.98 -3.48
CA VAL A 48 -13.97 3.85 -4.82
C VAL A 48 -12.93 3.31 -5.77
N ALA A 49 -13.28 2.23 -6.47
CA ALA A 49 -12.43 1.60 -7.48
C ALA A 49 -12.34 2.44 -8.76
N PRO A 50 -11.37 2.15 -9.66
CA PRO A 50 -11.21 2.86 -10.92
C PRO A 50 -12.45 2.83 -11.83
N ASP A 51 -13.27 1.80 -11.72
CA ASP A 51 -14.54 1.63 -12.45
C ASP A 51 -15.71 2.43 -11.85
N GLY A 52 -15.48 3.13 -10.73
CA GLY A 52 -16.48 3.93 -10.03
C GLY A 52 -17.29 3.19 -8.96
N ASN A 53 -17.07 1.89 -8.78
CA ASN A 53 -17.74 1.10 -7.77
C ASN A 53 -17.16 1.37 -6.36
N THR A 54 -18.04 1.45 -5.34
CA THR A 54 -17.61 1.53 -3.96
C THR A 54 -17.25 0.12 -3.47
N VAL A 55 -15.99 -0.08 -3.09
CA VAL A 55 -15.46 -1.36 -2.61
C VAL A 55 -15.40 -1.46 -1.10
N TRP A 56 -15.46 -0.32 -0.42
CA TRP A 56 -15.53 -0.25 1.04
C TRP A 56 -16.18 1.06 1.48
N GLU A 57 -16.92 1.00 2.58
CA GLU A 57 -17.55 2.16 3.22
C GLU A 57 -17.49 2.00 4.74
N GLY A 58 -17.23 3.10 5.46
CA GLY A 58 -17.19 3.12 6.90
C GLY A 58 -17.44 4.51 7.48
N GLU A 59 -17.81 4.54 8.74
CA GLU A 59 -18.05 5.77 9.51
C GLU A 59 -17.23 5.77 10.80
N SER A 60 -16.84 6.95 11.24
CA SER A 60 -16.14 7.19 12.49
C SER A 60 -16.51 8.56 13.04
N THR A 61 -16.14 8.83 14.28
CA THR A 61 -16.36 10.14 14.94
C THR A 61 -15.03 10.67 15.43
N SER A 62 -14.79 11.97 15.28
CA SER A 62 -13.56 12.59 15.78
C SER A 62 -13.58 12.70 17.31
N ASP A 63 -12.42 12.47 17.91
CA ASP A 63 -12.19 12.60 19.34
C ASP A 63 -12.04 14.07 19.77
N THR A 64 -11.68 14.30 21.03
CA THR A 64 -11.44 15.64 21.61
C THR A 64 -10.34 16.43 20.92
N HIS A 65 -9.43 15.76 20.19
CA HIS A 65 -8.37 16.38 19.40
C HIS A 65 -8.76 16.56 17.91
N GLY A 66 -10.03 16.31 17.58
CA GLY A 66 -10.53 16.40 16.22
C GLY A 66 -10.06 15.25 15.31
N ILE A 67 -9.62 14.12 15.88
CA ILE A 67 -9.04 12.99 15.11
C ILE A 67 -10.08 11.87 15.01
N ALA A 68 -10.36 11.43 13.79
CA ALA A 68 -11.12 10.23 13.49
C ALA A 68 -10.23 9.20 12.80
N GLN A 69 -10.44 7.90 13.09
CA GLN A 69 -9.77 6.81 12.42
C GLN A 69 -10.65 6.24 11.31
N VAL A 70 -10.03 5.97 10.17
CA VAL A 70 -10.66 5.34 9.01
C VAL A 70 -9.76 4.17 8.59
N GLN A 71 -10.32 2.95 8.62
CA GLN A 71 -9.57 1.72 8.38
C GLN A 71 -10.29 0.86 7.34
N PRO A 72 -10.09 1.11 6.04
CA PRO A 72 -10.60 0.24 5.00
C PRO A 72 -9.96 -1.15 5.08
N ASP A 73 -10.79 -2.17 5.21
CA ASP A 73 -10.38 -3.56 5.01
C ASP A 73 -10.37 -3.83 3.51
N LEU A 74 -9.20 -4.13 2.98
CA LEU A 74 -9.03 -4.43 1.56
C LEU A 74 -9.18 -5.93 1.34
N ALA A 75 -10.16 -6.32 0.51
CA ALA A 75 -10.36 -7.72 0.16
C ALA A 75 -9.09 -8.32 -0.47
N GLU A 76 -8.83 -9.61 -0.24
CA GLU A 76 -7.63 -10.28 -0.72
C GLU A 76 -7.58 -10.36 -2.25
N ASP A 77 -8.73 -10.47 -2.88
CA ASP A 77 -8.93 -10.52 -4.34
C ASP A 77 -9.07 -9.13 -4.99
N LEU A 78 -8.93 -8.05 -4.18
CA LEU A 78 -9.05 -6.70 -4.70
C LEU A 78 -8.04 -6.47 -5.84
N PRO A 79 -8.49 -6.04 -7.03
CA PRO A 79 -7.60 -5.75 -8.16
C PRO A 79 -6.56 -4.67 -7.83
N GLU A 80 -5.37 -4.81 -8.39
CA GLU A 80 -4.37 -3.75 -8.33
C GLU A 80 -4.83 -2.54 -9.15
N GLY A 81 -4.53 -1.35 -8.66
CA GLY A 81 -4.91 -0.12 -9.35
C GLY A 81 -4.99 1.10 -8.45
N ASP A 82 -5.43 2.19 -9.03
CA ASP A 82 -5.58 3.48 -8.36
C ASP A 82 -7.02 3.68 -7.89
N TYR A 83 -7.22 3.56 -6.61
CA TYR A 83 -8.49 3.77 -5.92
C TYR A 83 -8.60 5.21 -5.42
N THR A 84 -9.81 5.67 -5.19
CA THR A 84 -10.06 6.99 -4.59
C THR A 84 -10.66 6.83 -3.20
N LEU A 85 -9.91 7.24 -2.17
CA LEU A 85 -10.47 7.40 -0.82
C LEU A 85 -11.18 8.75 -0.75
N ARG A 86 -12.50 8.71 -0.58
CA ARG A 86 -13.34 9.90 -0.42
C ARG A 86 -13.81 9.99 1.02
N VAL A 87 -13.42 11.06 1.70
CA VAL A 87 -13.77 11.32 3.10
C VAL A 87 -14.68 12.54 3.18
N LYS A 88 -15.78 12.41 3.92
CA LYS A 88 -16.73 13.49 4.21
C LYS A 88 -16.80 13.69 5.73
N ALA A 89 -16.49 14.86 6.20
CA ALA A 89 -16.67 15.22 7.61
C ALA A 89 -17.79 16.23 7.77
N ARG A 90 -18.64 16.04 8.80
CA ARG A 90 -19.76 16.93 9.15
C ARG A 90 -19.74 17.20 10.64
N SER A 91 -19.91 18.47 11.01
CA SER A 91 -20.09 18.91 12.38
C SER A 91 -20.95 20.18 12.42
N ASN A 92 -21.15 20.74 13.61
CA ASN A 92 -21.80 22.06 13.78
C ASN A 92 -20.96 23.19 13.14
N ALA A 93 -19.64 23.01 12.98
CA ALA A 93 -18.76 23.98 12.32
C ALA A 93 -18.87 23.96 10.79
N GLY A 94 -19.49 22.92 10.20
CA GLY A 94 -19.69 22.85 8.75
C GLY A 94 -19.48 21.48 8.15
N ARG A 95 -19.11 21.48 6.84
CA ARG A 95 -18.87 20.27 6.06
C ARG A 95 -17.54 20.39 5.30
N SER A 96 -16.83 19.28 5.19
CA SER A 96 -15.65 19.18 4.35
C SER A 96 -15.63 17.84 3.59
N VAL A 97 -15.07 17.89 2.39
CA VAL A 97 -14.89 16.69 1.55
C VAL A 97 -13.44 16.68 1.07
N VAL A 98 -12.80 15.53 1.23
CA VAL A 98 -11.44 15.28 0.76
C VAL A 98 -11.46 14.02 -0.08
N SER A 99 -10.83 14.07 -1.26
CA SER A 99 -10.61 12.90 -2.09
C SER A 99 -9.11 12.75 -2.33
N ARG A 100 -8.59 11.54 -2.12
CA ARG A 100 -7.18 11.21 -2.30
C ARG A 100 -7.05 9.88 -3.02
N LYS A 101 -6.04 9.80 -3.85
CA LYS A 101 -5.66 8.56 -4.54
C LYS A 101 -4.98 7.62 -3.55
N LEU A 102 -5.38 6.36 -3.56
CA LEU A 102 -4.76 5.23 -2.88
C LEU A 102 -4.35 4.21 -3.93
N THR A 103 -3.07 3.94 -4.04
CA THR A 103 -2.57 2.90 -4.94
C THR A 103 -2.64 1.55 -4.23
N VAL A 104 -3.37 0.61 -4.81
CA VAL A 104 -3.45 -0.78 -4.35
C VAL A 104 -2.54 -1.62 -5.22
N GLU A 105 -1.52 -2.20 -4.62
CA GLU A 105 -0.50 -3.00 -5.30
C GLU A 105 -0.01 -4.16 -4.43
N ARG A 106 0.36 -5.27 -5.09
CA ARG A 106 1.03 -6.39 -4.42
C ARG A 106 2.54 -6.16 -4.48
N SER A 107 3.15 -5.94 -3.34
CA SER A 107 4.60 -5.82 -3.26
C SER A 107 5.23 -7.14 -2.78
N PHE A 108 6.41 -7.43 -3.35
CA PHE A 108 7.15 -8.64 -3.07
C PHE A 108 8.50 -8.31 -2.45
N ARG A 109 8.94 -9.16 -1.54
CA ARG A 109 10.32 -9.17 -1.08
C ARG A 109 11.00 -10.40 -1.67
N VAL A 110 12.13 -10.19 -2.36
CA VAL A 110 12.94 -11.26 -2.91
C VAL A 110 14.26 -11.31 -2.15
N MET A 111 14.56 -12.46 -1.59
CA MET A 111 15.85 -12.77 -0.98
C MET A 111 16.61 -13.68 -1.93
N VAL A 112 17.89 -13.37 -2.14
CA VAL A 112 18.79 -14.15 -3.00
C VAL A 112 19.91 -14.72 -2.16
N SER A 113 20.22 -15.98 -2.36
CA SER A 113 21.36 -16.66 -1.73
C SER A 113 22.09 -17.52 -2.72
N SER A 114 23.37 -17.71 -2.51
CA SER A 114 24.20 -18.67 -3.22
C SER A 114 24.69 -19.75 -2.26
N ASP A 115 25.10 -20.89 -2.80
CA ASP A 115 25.62 -22.02 -1.99
C ASP A 115 27.00 -21.72 -1.38
N LYS A 116 27.75 -20.74 -1.92
CA LYS A 116 29.07 -20.34 -1.41
C LYS A 116 29.22 -18.82 -1.44
N PRO A 117 30.03 -18.25 -0.55
CA PRO A 117 30.30 -16.81 -0.53
C PRO A 117 31.35 -16.40 -1.59
N LEU A 118 32.15 -17.35 -2.10
CA LEU A 118 33.22 -17.11 -3.07
C LEU A 118 33.33 -18.30 -4.03
N TYR A 119 33.58 -17.98 -5.31
CA TYR A 119 33.76 -18.98 -6.38
C TYR A 119 35.08 -18.76 -7.11
N GLN A 120 35.67 -19.86 -7.55
CA GLN A 120 36.82 -19.85 -8.44
C GLN A 120 36.37 -20.06 -9.89
N PRO A 121 37.17 -19.61 -10.88
CA PRO A 121 36.88 -19.90 -12.28
C PRO A 121 36.66 -21.40 -12.55
N GLY A 122 35.61 -21.72 -13.33
CA GLY A 122 35.23 -23.11 -13.61
C GLY A 122 34.31 -23.79 -12.57
N GLN A 123 33.99 -23.13 -11.48
CA GLN A 123 33.01 -23.66 -10.51
C GLN A 123 31.59 -23.32 -10.93
N THR A 124 30.66 -24.24 -10.61
CA THR A 124 29.22 -23.99 -10.76
C THR A 124 28.70 -23.18 -9.59
N ILE A 125 27.89 -22.14 -9.90
CA ILE A 125 27.21 -21.29 -8.93
C ILE A 125 25.76 -21.78 -8.82
N HIS A 126 25.32 -22.16 -7.63
CA HIS A 126 23.93 -22.47 -7.35
C HIS A 126 23.26 -21.26 -6.69
N ILE A 127 22.26 -20.72 -7.37
CA ILE A 127 21.52 -19.53 -6.90
C ILE A 127 20.11 -19.96 -6.50
N ARG A 128 19.68 -19.49 -5.35
CA ARG A 128 18.32 -19.68 -4.84
C ARG A 128 17.69 -18.35 -4.49
N THR A 129 16.43 -18.15 -4.90
CA THR A 129 15.63 -17.01 -4.51
C THR A 129 14.45 -17.46 -3.67
N LEU A 130 14.06 -16.64 -2.70
CA LEU A 130 12.83 -16.78 -1.94
C LEU A 130 12.02 -15.50 -2.11
N SER A 131 10.82 -15.62 -2.68
CA SER A 131 9.90 -14.52 -2.95
C SER A 131 8.71 -14.61 -2.02
N LEU A 132 8.48 -13.57 -1.23
CA LEU A 132 7.39 -13.46 -0.27
C LEU A 132 6.58 -12.18 -0.52
N PHE A 133 5.27 -12.22 -0.29
CA PHE A 133 4.47 -11.01 -0.20
C PHE A 133 4.95 -10.18 0.98
N THR A 134 5.09 -8.86 0.77
CA THR A 134 5.58 -7.95 1.83
C THR A 134 4.55 -7.79 2.94
N SER A 135 3.27 -7.96 2.63
CA SER A 135 2.15 -7.74 3.54
C SER A 135 2.06 -8.77 4.67
N ASP A 136 2.24 -10.06 4.35
CA ASP A 136 1.97 -11.17 5.27
C ASP A 136 3.04 -12.28 5.23
N LEU A 137 4.09 -12.07 4.44
CA LEU A 137 5.20 -13.01 4.24
C LEU A 137 4.77 -14.38 3.66
N ARG A 138 3.58 -14.48 3.07
CA ARG A 138 3.18 -15.69 2.35
C ARG A 138 4.06 -15.88 1.11
N PRO A 139 4.36 -17.14 0.74
CA PRO A 139 5.09 -17.44 -0.48
C PRO A 139 4.39 -16.94 -1.73
N VAL A 140 5.16 -16.39 -2.65
CA VAL A 140 4.67 -15.99 -3.98
C VAL A 140 4.76 -17.20 -4.91
N ASP A 141 3.64 -17.84 -5.21
CA ASP A 141 3.57 -19.04 -6.04
C ASP A 141 3.41 -18.71 -7.53
N GLY A 142 4.04 -19.52 -8.39
CA GLY A 142 3.83 -19.52 -9.85
C GLY A 142 4.24 -18.24 -10.58
N LYS A 143 4.99 -17.31 -9.94
CA LYS A 143 5.41 -16.08 -10.59
C LYS A 143 6.72 -16.25 -11.34
N SER A 144 6.80 -15.62 -12.52
CA SER A 144 8.03 -15.59 -13.30
C SER A 144 9.10 -14.79 -12.58
N VAL A 145 10.31 -15.38 -12.49
CA VAL A 145 11.51 -14.77 -11.90
C VAL A 145 12.61 -14.82 -12.91
N THR A 146 13.26 -13.69 -13.16
CA THR A 146 14.47 -13.62 -13.97
C THR A 146 15.68 -13.52 -13.04
N ILE A 147 16.59 -14.49 -13.13
CA ILE A 147 17.86 -14.50 -12.41
C ILE A 147 18.95 -14.11 -13.41
N GLU A 148 19.66 -13.01 -13.12
CA GLU A 148 20.78 -12.52 -13.92
C GLU A 148 22.02 -12.45 -13.05
N VAL A 149 23.17 -12.86 -13.62
CA VAL A 149 24.50 -12.66 -13.02
C VAL A 149 25.27 -11.72 -13.90
N GLN A 150 25.89 -10.73 -13.29
CA GLN A 150 26.74 -9.75 -13.96
C GLN A 150 28.15 -9.82 -13.39
N ASP A 151 29.13 -9.56 -14.26
CA ASP A 151 30.52 -9.39 -13.82
C ASP A 151 30.74 -8.01 -13.17
N ALA A 152 31.94 -7.78 -12.66
CA ALA A 152 32.30 -6.51 -12.01
C ALA A 152 32.27 -5.29 -12.97
N LYS A 153 32.21 -5.52 -14.27
CA LYS A 153 32.11 -4.48 -15.31
C LYS A 153 30.67 -4.24 -15.75
N GLY A 154 29.70 -5.00 -15.18
CA GLY A 154 28.29 -4.90 -15.52
C GLY A 154 27.86 -5.73 -16.74
N ASN A 155 28.72 -6.57 -17.29
CA ASN A 155 28.34 -7.45 -18.40
C ASN A 155 27.51 -8.61 -17.87
N LYS A 156 26.40 -8.91 -18.56
CA LYS A 156 25.56 -10.07 -18.23
C LYS A 156 26.26 -11.35 -18.68
N VAL A 157 26.65 -12.18 -17.71
CA VAL A 157 27.33 -13.46 -17.94
C VAL A 157 26.38 -14.65 -17.87
N PHE A 158 25.21 -14.47 -17.24
CA PHE A 158 24.18 -15.48 -17.13
C PHE A 158 22.80 -14.84 -17.03
N LYS A 159 21.80 -15.49 -17.65
CA LYS A 159 20.39 -15.14 -17.52
C LYS A 159 19.53 -16.40 -17.58
N LYS A 160 18.65 -16.56 -16.62
CA LYS A 160 17.63 -17.62 -16.61
C LYS A 160 16.29 -17.05 -16.21
N VAL A 161 15.24 -17.42 -16.95
CA VAL A 161 13.84 -17.17 -16.57
C VAL A 161 13.30 -18.47 -16.03
N THR A 162 12.69 -18.42 -14.86
CA THR A 162 12.08 -19.56 -14.17
C THR A 162 10.83 -19.11 -13.42
N HIS A 163 10.16 -20.01 -12.71
CA HIS A 163 8.98 -19.70 -11.92
C HIS A 163 9.19 -20.07 -10.46
N THR A 164 8.55 -19.33 -9.56
CA THR A 164 8.53 -19.69 -8.15
C THR A 164 7.68 -20.93 -7.93
N SER A 165 8.14 -21.81 -7.04
CA SER A 165 7.38 -22.93 -6.53
C SER A 165 6.29 -22.47 -5.57
N ARG A 166 5.42 -23.37 -5.12
CA ARG A 166 4.42 -23.14 -4.06
C ARG A 166 5.01 -22.59 -2.76
N PHE A 167 6.31 -22.71 -2.57
CA PHE A 167 7.04 -22.15 -1.41
C PHE A 167 7.73 -20.81 -1.73
N GLY A 168 7.44 -20.18 -2.86
CA GLY A 168 8.06 -18.95 -3.29
C GLY A 168 9.53 -19.07 -3.74
N ILE A 169 10.00 -20.28 -3.99
CA ILE A 169 11.41 -20.57 -4.29
C ILE A 169 11.61 -20.74 -5.78
N ALA A 170 12.64 -20.07 -6.31
CA ALA A 170 13.19 -20.33 -7.64
C ALA A 170 14.69 -20.57 -7.55
N SER A 171 15.26 -21.33 -8.48
CA SER A 171 16.70 -21.66 -8.49
C SER A 171 17.30 -21.74 -9.89
N ALA A 172 18.59 -21.50 -9.92
CA ALA A 172 19.42 -21.56 -11.10
C ALA A 172 20.80 -22.08 -10.73
#